data_7fe92e16bf1d43d2932f19a9d88071d0
#
_entry.id   7fe92e16bf1d43d2932f19a9d88071d0
#
_cell.length_a   1.000
_cell.length_b   1.000
_cell.length_c   1.000
_cell.angle_alpha   90.00
_cell.angle_beta   90.00
_cell.angle_gamma   90.00
#
_symmetry.space_group_name_H-M   'P 1'
#
loop_
_entity.id
_entity.type
_entity.pdbx_description
1 polymer ?
#
loop_
_entity_poly.entity_id
_entity_poly.type
_entity_poly.pdbx_seq_one_letter_code
_entity_poly.pdbx_strand_id
1 'polypeptide(L)'
;MKSNIVLLFISIFLVSGLSAQVVKDWNSDPEWLQTKYGPWGGPGVDPMPGPMDKILLKNYAPKSSVVSEVTYVPKAKYSAIDVHTHVVANTPQEVAEWIKTMDQVGVQTSVILTGATGADFDKLVELYLKPYPGRFMLFCGMDKANIDKPDYPKRVVAELVRCYKKGARGVGEWTDKGLGYTVDSTLSPEKRLHPDDSRLDAFWEKCAELKLPVSFHIADHPSNWSPLDVYQERTPDYQHFNQYNKDGLSYEELLSTRDRTLKKHPNTIFIACHLANQGNDLKSLGNVLDKYPNLYLDISARDYEVGRTPRAALKFLTKYSNRVLFGTDMGREKSMYQAWWRLLESEDEFMVGRIWWRYYGLGLSAPVLEAMYRTNARKILNWKKL
;
A
#
# COMPACT_ATOMS: atom_id res chain seq x y z
N MET A 1 36.49 46.81 53.50
CA MET A 1 36.50 45.95 52.32
C MET A 1 35.09 45.30 52.22
N LYS A 2 34.21 45.79 51.37
CA LYS A 2 32.89 45.23 51.15
C LYS A 2 32.93 44.38 49.87
N SER A 3 32.71 43.07 50.01
CA SER A 3 32.68 42.11 48.91
C SER A 3 31.28 42.09 48.28
N ASN A 4 31.15 42.48 47.04
CA ASN A 4 29.92 42.38 46.28
C ASN A 4 29.86 41.02 45.66
N ILE A 5 28.90 40.22 46.10
CA ILE A 5 28.51 38.95 45.42
C ILE A 5 27.50 39.27 44.33
N VAL A 6 27.89 39.08 43.08
CA VAL A 6 27.01 39.17 41.94
C VAL A 6 26.34 37.81 41.74
N LEU A 7 25.06 37.72 42.04
CA LEU A 7 24.22 36.54 41.74
C LEU A 7 23.84 36.57 40.26
N LEU A 8 24.39 35.65 39.49
CA LEU A 8 24.01 35.41 38.07
C LEU A 8 22.77 34.55 38.04
N PHE A 9 21.61 35.14 37.72
CA PHE A 9 20.42 34.37 37.45
C PHE A 9 20.50 33.77 36.02
N ILE A 10 20.76 32.46 35.95
CA ILE A 10 20.63 31.70 34.73
C ILE A 10 19.13 31.35 34.55
N SER A 11 18.44 32.07 33.67
CA SER A 11 17.10 31.73 33.28
C SER A 11 17.15 30.52 32.33
N ILE A 12 16.85 29.34 32.85
CA ILE A 12 16.65 28.14 32.04
C ILE A 12 15.30 28.30 31.37
N PHE A 13 15.30 28.66 30.08
CA PHE A 13 14.12 28.53 29.23
C PHE A 13 13.89 27.04 28.99
N LEU A 14 12.97 26.45 29.76
CA LEU A 14 12.35 25.17 29.41
C LEU A 14 11.53 25.40 28.16
N VAL A 15 12.11 25.10 27.01
CA VAL A 15 11.34 24.89 25.79
C VAL A 15 10.54 23.61 26.00
N SER A 16 9.33 23.75 26.50
CA SER A 16 8.35 22.65 26.48
C SER A 16 8.10 22.29 25.01
N GLY A 17 8.77 21.24 24.56
CA GLY A 17 8.49 20.66 23.26
C GLY A 17 7.00 20.27 23.22
N LEU A 18 6.23 20.98 22.40
CA LEU A 18 4.88 20.56 22.05
C LEU A 18 4.99 19.18 21.38
N SER A 19 4.81 18.12 22.16
CA SER A 19 4.64 16.79 21.62
C SER A 19 3.27 16.77 20.94
N ALA A 20 3.25 16.60 19.63
CA ALA A 20 1.99 16.40 18.90
C ALA A 20 1.29 15.17 19.49
N GLN A 21 0.10 15.38 20.03
CA GLN A 21 -0.74 14.31 20.54
C GLN A 21 -1.24 13.51 19.33
N VAL A 22 -0.92 12.21 19.29
CA VAL A 22 -1.46 11.31 18.26
C VAL A 22 -2.85 10.89 18.71
N VAL A 23 -3.83 11.32 17.97
CA VAL A 23 -5.22 10.86 18.17
C VAL A 23 -5.30 9.43 17.62
N LYS A 24 -5.60 8.47 18.49
CA LYS A 24 -5.74 7.06 18.12
C LYS A 24 -7.16 6.68 17.73
N ASP A 25 -8.11 7.53 18.02
CA ASP A 25 -9.52 7.28 17.70
C ASP A 25 -9.84 7.91 16.34
N TRP A 26 -10.06 7.06 15.36
CA TRP A 26 -10.41 7.44 13.99
C TRP A 26 -11.76 8.15 13.89
N ASN A 27 -12.60 7.98 14.91
CA ASN A 27 -14.01 8.39 14.90
C ASN A 27 -14.29 9.63 15.73
N SER A 28 -13.30 10.15 16.46
CA SER A 28 -13.48 11.37 17.25
C SER A 28 -12.29 12.30 17.14
N ASP A 29 -12.55 13.52 16.70
CA ASP A 29 -11.63 14.60 16.95
C ASP A 29 -11.48 14.82 18.44
N PRO A 30 -10.27 15.09 18.98
CA PRO A 30 -10.11 15.50 20.36
C PRO A 30 -11.00 16.70 20.66
N GLU A 31 -11.48 16.79 21.90
CA GLU A 31 -12.38 17.85 22.33
C GLU A 31 -11.86 19.27 21.97
N TRP A 32 -10.54 19.47 22.01
CA TRP A 32 -9.92 20.75 21.65
C TRP A 32 -9.89 21.03 20.13
N LEU A 33 -10.11 19.99 19.27
CA LEU A 33 -10.31 20.14 17.83
C LEU A 33 -11.79 20.27 17.45
N GLN A 34 -12.71 19.92 18.35
CA GLN A 34 -14.12 20.04 18.08
C GLN A 34 -14.48 21.52 18.00
N THR A 35 -14.63 22.00 16.78
CA THR A 35 -15.15 23.33 16.54
C THR A 35 -16.64 23.29 16.80
N LYS A 36 -17.15 24.20 17.63
CA LYS A 36 -18.60 24.41 17.84
C LYS A 36 -19.31 24.94 16.59
N TYR A 37 -18.63 24.89 15.46
CA TYR A 37 -19.14 25.34 14.16
C TYR A 37 -19.64 24.11 13.42
N GLY A 38 -20.93 24.06 13.14
CA GLY A 38 -21.49 23.09 12.22
C GLY A 38 -20.83 23.22 10.84
N PRO A 39 -20.97 22.22 9.96
CA PRO A 39 -20.30 22.17 8.65
C PRO A 39 -20.63 23.39 7.75
N TRP A 40 -21.52 24.26 8.13
CA TRP A 40 -22.04 25.39 7.36
C TRP A 40 -21.84 26.78 8.02
N GLY A 41 -20.94 26.87 8.98
CA GLY A 41 -20.33 28.16 9.29
C GLY A 41 -20.86 28.95 10.47
N GLY A 42 -21.54 28.40 11.42
CA GLY A 42 -21.89 29.13 12.65
C GLY A 42 -22.34 28.25 13.80
N PRO A 43 -22.04 28.62 15.05
CA PRO A 43 -22.55 27.88 16.20
C PRO A 43 -24.06 27.90 16.24
N GLY A 44 -24.69 26.73 16.23
CA GLY A 44 -26.14 26.60 16.44
C GLY A 44 -27.02 26.90 15.22
N VAL A 45 -26.46 26.90 14.03
CA VAL A 45 -27.27 26.98 12.79
C VAL A 45 -27.47 25.57 12.27
N ASP A 46 -28.63 25.02 12.54
CA ASP A 46 -29.07 23.81 11.83
C ASP A 46 -29.25 24.14 10.35
N PRO A 47 -28.77 23.29 9.42
CA PRO A 47 -28.99 23.51 8.01
C PRO A 47 -30.51 23.58 7.75
N MET A 48 -30.96 24.71 7.15
CA MET A 48 -32.37 24.81 6.79
C MET A 48 -32.71 23.78 5.71
N PRO A 49 -33.87 23.10 5.82
CA PRO A 49 -34.31 22.17 4.79
C PRO A 49 -34.33 22.82 3.40
N GLY A 50 -33.78 22.12 2.41
CA GLY A 50 -33.65 22.67 1.08
C GLY A 50 -33.61 21.60 -0.02
N PRO A 51 -33.49 22.01 -1.29
CA PRO A 51 -33.50 21.06 -2.41
C PRO A 51 -32.32 20.09 -2.39
N MET A 52 -31.21 20.46 -1.71
CA MET A 52 -30.02 19.60 -1.60
C MET A 52 -30.27 18.35 -0.74
N ASP A 53 -31.23 18.39 0.18
CA ASP A 53 -31.54 17.25 1.08
C ASP A 53 -32.02 16.02 0.33
N LYS A 54 -32.47 16.20 -0.92
CA LYS A 54 -32.95 15.14 -1.79
C LYS A 54 -31.83 14.52 -2.65
N ILE A 55 -30.62 15.05 -2.57
CA ILE A 55 -29.49 14.58 -3.37
C ILE A 55 -28.84 13.42 -2.61
N LEU A 56 -28.93 12.22 -3.18
CA LEU A 56 -28.24 11.06 -2.63
C LEU A 56 -26.73 11.27 -2.73
N LEU A 57 -25.98 10.83 -1.71
CA LEU A 57 -24.52 10.91 -1.65
C LEU A 57 -23.86 10.42 -2.94
N LYS A 58 -24.32 9.30 -3.52
CA LYS A 58 -23.81 8.76 -4.79
C LYS A 58 -23.99 9.69 -6.01
N ASN A 59 -24.89 10.66 -5.93
CA ASN A 59 -25.17 11.62 -6.98
C ASN A 59 -24.56 13.00 -6.70
N TYR A 60 -23.93 13.18 -5.53
CA TYR A 60 -23.29 14.42 -5.16
C TYR A 60 -21.92 14.55 -5.83
N ALA A 61 -21.83 15.39 -6.83
CA ALA A 61 -20.64 15.62 -7.65
C ALA A 61 -20.31 17.12 -7.73
N PRO A 62 -19.80 17.73 -6.66
CA PRO A 62 -19.54 19.16 -6.63
C PRO A 62 -18.42 19.51 -7.60
N LYS A 63 -18.65 20.57 -8.38
CA LYS A 63 -17.63 21.20 -9.20
C LYS A 63 -16.96 22.29 -8.39
N SER A 64 -15.65 22.21 -8.25
CA SER A 64 -14.87 23.24 -7.55
C SER A 64 -14.77 24.51 -8.40
N SER A 65 -14.83 25.67 -7.72
CA SER A 65 -14.45 26.96 -8.29
C SER A 65 -12.97 27.31 -8.06
N VAL A 66 -12.23 26.47 -7.35
CA VAL A 66 -10.79 26.66 -7.14
C VAL A 66 -10.07 26.51 -8.47
N VAL A 67 -9.27 27.51 -8.81
CA VAL A 67 -8.36 27.50 -9.96
C VAL A 67 -6.97 27.17 -9.44
N SER A 68 -6.41 26.06 -9.88
CA SER A 68 -5.05 25.63 -9.54
C SER A 68 -4.27 25.29 -10.79
N GLU A 69 -2.95 25.29 -10.69
CA GLU A 69 -2.09 24.83 -11.78
C GLU A 69 -2.32 23.36 -12.09
N VAL A 70 -2.13 23.00 -13.37
CA VAL A 70 -2.25 21.63 -13.85
C VAL A 70 -0.99 21.26 -14.61
N THR A 71 -0.11 20.53 -13.93
CA THR A 71 1.13 20.03 -14.53
C THR A 71 0.86 18.76 -15.33
N TYR A 72 1.22 18.76 -16.61
CA TYR A 72 1.15 17.58 -17.44
C TYR A 72 2.45 16.79 -17.36
N VAL A 73 2.40 15.62 -16.74
CA VAL A 73 3.55 14.70 -16.62
C VAL A 73 3.28 13.44 -17.47
N PRO A 74 3.65 13.47 -18.76
CA PRO A 74 3.29 12.40 -19.70
C PRO A 74 4.03 11.09 -19.43
N LYS A 75 5.21 11.16 -18.82
CA LYS A 75 6.15 10.06 -18.66
C LYS A 75 6.93 10.21 -17.35
N ALA A 76 7.21 9.09 -16.67
CA ALA A 76 8.03 9.06 -15.47
C ALA A 76 9.40 9.70 -15.69
N LYS A 77 9.87 10.49 -14.73
CA LYS A 77 11.20 11.12 -14.75
C LYS A 77 12.35 10.13 -14.88
N TYR A 78 12.20 8.94 -14.33
CA TYR A 78 13.12 7.81 -14.45
C TYR A 78 12.35 6.58 -14.92
N SER A 79 13.01 5.68 -15.67
CA SER A 79 12.41 4.40 -16.04
C SER A 79 11.91 3.66 -14.81
N ALA A 80 10.60 3.50 -14.71
CA ALA A 80 9.96 2.91 -13.54
C ALA A 80 9.83 1.39 -13.64
N ILE A 81 9.90 0.72 -12.50
CA ILE A 81 9.49 -0.67 -12.31
C ILE A 81 8.22 -0.62 -11.48
N ASP A 82 7.10 -1.03 -12.06
CA ASP A 82 5.83 -1.18 -11.35
C ASP A 82 5.83 -2.54 -10.66
N VAL A 83 6.01 -2.55 -9.33
CA VAL A 83 6.17 -3.81 -8.58
C VAL A 83 4.84 -4.46 -8.19
N HIS A 84 3.72 -3.83 -8.53
CA HIS A 84 2.40 -4.31 -8.14
C HIS A 84 1.40 -4.13 -9.28
N THR A 85 1.30 -5.15 -10.09
CA THR A 85 0.26 -5.27 -11.12
C THR A 85 -0.35 -6.67 -11.05
N HIS A 86 -1.50 -6.84 -11.69
CA HIS A 86 -2.19 -8.12 -11.80
C HIS A 86 -2.29 -8.58 -13.25
N VAL A 87 -2.90 -9.74 -13.47
CA VAL A 87 -3.15 -10.27 -14.81
C VAL A 87 -4.30 -9.47 -15.45
N VAL A 88 -3.95 -8.39 -16.15
CA VAL A 88 -4.90 -7.47 -16.81
C VAL A 88 -4.90 -7.59 -18.34
N ALA A 89 -4.12 -8.52 -18.87
CA ALA A 89 -4.04 -8.84 -20.30
C ALA A 89 -4.02 -10.36 -20.44
N ASN A 90 -4.97 -10.92 -21.20
CA ASN A 90 -5.19 -12.35 -21.31
C ASN A 90 -4.87 -12.91 -22.69
N THR A 91 -4.53 -12.05 -23.63
CA THR A 91 -4.18 -12.40 -25.01
C THR A 91 -2.85 -11.78 -25.42
N PRO A 92 -2.09 -12.36 -26.36
CA PRO A 92 -0.85 -11.77 -26.88
C PRO A 92 -1.03 -10.34 -27.40
N GLN A 93 -2.18 -10.03 -28.01
CA GLN A 93 -2.49 -8.70 -28.49
C GLN A 93 -2.60 -7.69 -27.33
N GLU A 94 -3.34 -8.02 -26.29
CA GLU A 94 -3.49 -7.16 -25.10
C GLU A 94 -2.17 -6.94 -24.38
N VAL A 95 -1.30 -7.96 -24.31
CA VAL A 95 0.05 -7.83 -23.76
C VAL A 95 0.90 -6.87 -24.60
N ALA A 96 0.83 -6.97 -25.93
CA ALA A 96 1.53 -6.06 -26.82
C ALA A 96 1.04 -4.60 -26.69
N GLU A 97 -0.26 -4.40 -26.48
CA GLU A 97 -0.86 -3.09 -26.21
C GLU A 97 -0.38 -2.53 -24.85
N TRP A 98 -0.31 -3.37 -23.83
CA TRP A 98 0.23 -2.96 -22.52
C TRP A 98 1.68 -2.50 -22.64
N ILE A 99 2.52 -3.21 -23.38
CA ILE A 99 3.92 -2.81 -23.63
C ILE A 99 4.00 -1.45 -24.31
N LYS A 100 3.14 -1.17 -25.31
CA LYS A 100 3.08 0.15 -25.94
C LYS A 100 2.74 1.24 -24.93
N THR A 101 1.80 0.98 -24.02
CA THR A 101 1.49 1.90 -22.93
C THR A 101 2.70 2.11 -22.01
N MET A 102 3.35 1.03 -21.59
CA MET A 102 4.54 1.09 -20.73
C MET A 102 5.63 1.98 -21.37
N ASP A 103 5.88 1.83 -22.67
CA ASP A 103 6.88 2.64 -23.40
C ASP A 103 6.52 4.12 -23.43
N GLN A 104 5.23 4.42 -23.60
CA GLN A 104 4.73 5.79 -23.62
C GLN A 104 4.86 6.49 -22.27
N VAL A 105 4.59 5.76 -21.17
CA VAL A 105 4.56 6.34 -19.83
C VAL A 105 5.85 6.18 -19.04
N GLY A 106 6.86 5.47 -19.59
CA GLY A 106 8.17 5.30 -18.95
C GLY A 106 8.26 4.14 -17.96
N VAL A 107 7.38 3.15 -18.05
CA VAL A 107 7.47 1.90 -17.28
C VAL A 107 8.34 0.91 -18.03
N GLN A 108 9.47 0.55 -17.46
CA GLN A 108 10.40 -0.42 -18.01
C GLN A 108 9.90 -1.85 -17.85
N THR A 109 9.40 -2.16 -16.68
CA THR A 109 9.00 -3.52 -16.30
C THR A 109 7.79 -3.45 -15.37
N SER A 110 6.85 -4.38 -15.54
CA SER A 110 5.76 -4.63 -14.60
C SER A 110 5.96 -6.00 -13.94
N VAL A 111 5.85 -6.03 -12.61
CA VAL A 111 5.82 -7.24 -11.81
C VAL A 111 4.36 -7.66 -11.67
N ILE A 112 4.03 -8.82 -12.19
CA ILE A 112 2.66 -9.35 -12.15
C ILE A 112 2.53 -10.29 -10.96
N LEU A 113 1.72 -9.90 -9.97
CA LEU A 113 1.34 -10.71 -8.82
C LEU A 113 0.23 -11.66 -9.25
N THR A 114 0.61 -12.83 -9.75
CA THR A 114 -0.33 -13.69 -10.46
C THR A 114 -1.28 -14.45 -9.53
N GLY A 115 -0.88 -14.71 -8.29
CA GLY A 115 -1.59 -15.63 -7.42
C GLY A 115 -1.69 -17.07 -7.95
N ALA A 116 -1.15 -17.36 -9.13
CA ALA A 116 -1.28 -18.61 -9.84
C ALA A 116 -0.19 -19.61 -9.47
N THR A 117 -0.53 -20.90 -9.56
CA THR A 117 0.34 -22.06 -9.40
C THR A 117 0.06 -23.07 -10.52
N GLY A 118 0.79 -24.18 -10.57
CA GLY A 118 0.53 -25.28 -11.49
C GLY A 118 0.51 -24.84 -12.95
N ALA A 119 -0.41 -25.44 -13.69
CA ALA A 119 -0.59 -25.20 -15.13
C ALA A 119 -1.00 -23.75 -15.46
N ASP A 120 -1.69 -23.07 -14.53
CA ASP A 120 -2.10 -21.69 -14.78
C ASP A 120 -0.90 -20.75 -14.69
N PHE A 121 0.05 -20.98 -13.77
CA PHE A 121 1.31 -20.25 -13.79
C PHE A 121 2.09 -20.51 -15.08
N ASP A 122 2.13 -21.76 -15.56
CA ASP A 122 2.84 -22.11 -16.80
C ASP A 122 2.26 -21.38 -18.01
N LYS A 123 0.94 -21.24 -18.12
CA LYS A 123 0.29 -20.42 -19.17
C LYS A 123 0.73 -18.95 -19.15
N LEU A 124 0.87 -18.37 -17.95
CA LEU A 124 1.32 -16.97 -17.81
C LEU A 124 2.79 -16.81 -18.19
N VAL A 125 3.63 -17.80 -17.92
CA VAL A 125 5.03 -17.81 -18.42
C VAL A 125 5.07 -17.76 -19.95
N GLU A 126 4.23 -18.58 -20.63
CA GLU A 126 4.14 -18.58 -22.10
C GLU A 126 3.62 -17.23 -22.63
N LEU A 127 2.66 -16.63 -21.96
CA LEU A 127 2.02 -15.39 -22.41
C LEU A 127 2.91 -14.16 -22.20
N TYR A 128 3.61 -14.05 -21.06
CA TYR A 128 4.29 -12.83 -20.66
C TYR A 128 5.82 -12.90 -20.73
N LEU A 129 6.43 -13.99 -20.22
CA LEU A 129 7.89 -14.02 -20.08
C LEU A 129 8.61 -14.36 -21.39
N LYS A 130 8.12 -15.40 -22.10
CA LYS A 130 8.80 -15.87 -23.31
C LYS A 130 8.81 -14.86 -24.43
N PRO A 131 7.65 -14.21 -24.77
CA PRO A 131 7.64 -13.25 -25.86
C PRO A 131 8.33 -11.93 -25.54
N TYR A 132 8.40 -11.56 -24.26
CA TYR A 132 8.81 -10.21 -23.83
C TYR A 132 9.80 -10.25 -22.67
N PRO A 133 11.01 -10.80 -22.86
CA PRO A 133 12.00 -10.90 -21.80
C PRO A 133 12.35 -9.50 -21.25
N GLY A 134 12.39 -9.39 -19.93
CA GLY A 134 12.71 -8.14 -19.23
C GLY A 134 11.59 -7.10 -19.14
N ARG A 135 10.45 -7.32 -19.82
CA ARG A 135 9.29 -6.40 -19.72
C ARG A 135 8.34 -6.80 -18.59
N PHE A 136 8.30 -8.06 -18.24
CA PHE A 136 7.51 -8.58 -17.15
C PHE A 136 8.35 -9.44 -16.22
N MET A 137 7.96 -9.44 -14.94
CA MET A 137 8.33 -10.44 -13.95
C MET A 137 7.07 -11.08 -13.40
N LEU A 138 7.07 -12.38 -13.17
CA LEU A 138 5.94 -13.07 -12.58
C LEU A 138 6.27 -13.47 -11.15
N PHE A 139 5.38 -13.12 -10.24
CA PHE A 139 5.32 -13.66 -8.89
C PHE A 139 4.27 -14.77 -8.86
N CYS A 140 4.64 -15.94 -8.40
CA CYS A 140 3.70 -17.05 -8.28
C CYS A 140 2.84 -16.94 -7.03
N GLY A 141 1.73 -17.65 -7.02
CA GLY A 141 0.90 -17.85 -5.84
C GLY A 141 1.44 -18.93 -4.90
N MET A 142 0.63 -19.27 -3.92
CA MET A 142 0.78 -20.42 -3.05
C MET A 142 -0.47 -21.30 -3.19
N ASP A 143 -0.29 -22.64 -3.24
CA ASP A 143 -1.42 -23.56 -3.33
C ASP A 143 -2.35 -23.42 -2.11
N LYS A 144 -3.64 -23.21 -2.37
CA LYS A 144 -4.68 -23.01 -1.35
C LYS A 144 -5.42 -24.31 -0.98
N ALA A 145 -5.14 -25.40 -1.67
CA ALA A 145 -5.85 -26.65 -1.44
C ALA A 145 -5.34 -27.40 -0.22
N ASN A 146 -6.28 -27.97 0.54
CA ASN A 146 -5.96 -28.90 1.64
C ASN A 146 -4.95 -28.34 2.66
N ILE A 147 -5.17 -27.10 3.12
CA ILE A 147 -4.29 -26.42 4.07
C ILE A 147 -4.24 -27.10 5.45
N ASP A 148 -5.23 -27.92 5.76
CA ASP A 148 -5.38 -28.68 7.00
C ASP A 148 -4.64 -30.02 6.97
N LYS A 149 -4.08 -30.45 5.82
CA LYS A 149 -3.40 -31.73 5.71
C LYS A 149 -1.95 -31.66 6.20
N PRO A 150 -1.44 -32.71 6.87
CA PRO A 150 -0.09 -32.74 7.43
C PRO A 150 1.04 -32.53 6.40
N ASP A 151 0.81 -32.88 5.15
CA ASP A 151 1.77 -32.73 4.06
C ASP A 151 1.76 -31.34 3.41
N TYR A 152 0.85 -30.45 3.83
CA TYR A 152 0.70 -29.12 3.25
C TYR A 152 2.00 -28.30 3.19
N PRO A 153 2.79 -28.17 4.28
CA PRO A 153 4.04 -27.43 4.25
C PRO A 153 5.02 -27.95 3.19
N LYS A 154 5.09 -29.28 3.01
CA LYS A 154 5.96 -29.91 2.01
C LYS A 154 5.48 -29.63 0.58
N ARG A 155 4.17 -29.70 0.35
CA ARG A 155 3.57 -29.47 -0.98
C ARG A 155 3.77 -28.04 -1.45
N VAL A 156 3.50 -27.05 -0.60
CA VAL A 156 3.64 -25.63 -0.99
C VAL A 156 5.09 -25.26 -1.29
N VAL A 157 6.05 -25.83 -0.55
CA VAL A 157 7.48 -25.67 -0.83
C VAL A 157 7.86 -26.30 -2.17
N ALA A 158 7.38 -27.50 -2.46
CA ALA A 158 7.66 -28.19 -3.72
C ALA A 158 7.11 -27.38 -4.92
N GLU A 159 5.90 -26.84 -4.80
CA GLU A 159 5.30 -26.01 -5.84
C GLU A 159 6.04 -24.69 -6.01
N LEU A 160 6.46 -24.03 -4.93
CA LEU A 160 7.30 -22.82 -5.00
C LEU A 160 8.57 -23.09 -5.81
N VAL A 161 9.27 -24.20 -5.52
CA VAL A 161 10.50 -24.59 -6.25
C VAL A 161 10.19 -24.87 -7.72
N ARG A 162 9.04 -25.48 -8.03
CA ARG A 162 8.59 -25.71 -9.40
C ARG A 162 8.37 -24.38 -10.14
N CYS A 163 7.61 -23.45 -9.53
CA CYS A 163 7.37 -22.12 -10.10
C CYS A 163 8.68 -21.34 -10.30
N TYR A 164 9.59 -21.39 -9.33
CA TYR A 164 10.92 -20.77 -9.46
C TYR A 164 11.69 -21.28 -10.69
N LYS A 165 11.72 -22.60 -10.90
CA LYS A 165 12.37 -23.23 -12.06
C LYS A 165 11.69 -22.82 -13.38
N LYS A 166 10.39 -22.54 -13.36
CA LYS A 166 9.62 -22.04 -14.51
C LYS A 166 9.77 -20.54 -14.78
N GLY A 167 10.40 -19.80 -13.88
CA GLY A 167 10.68 -18.37 -14.08
C GLY A 167 10.05 -17.42 -13.07
N ALA A 168 9.40 -17.91 -12.02
CA ALA A 168 8.94 -17.05 -10.93
C ALA A 168 10.12 -16.31 -10.29
N ARG A 169 9.91 -15.03 -9.94
CA ARG A 169 10.90 -14.15 -9.30
C ARG A 169 10.44 -13.59 -7.96
N GLY A 170 9.34 -14.09 -7.44
CA GLY A 170 8.77 -13.77 -6.14
C GLY A 170 7.48 -14.53 -5.91
N VAL A 171 6.86 -14.27 -4.78
CA VAL A 171 5.54 -14.79 -4.39
C VAL A 171 4.60 -13.60 -4.22
N GLY A 172 3.37 -13.69 -4.74
CA GLY A 172 2.37 -12.63 -4.57
C GLY A 172 1.18 -12.73 -5.54
N GLU A 173 0.12 -12.09 -5.20
CA GLU A 173 -0.13 -11.40 -3.95
C GLU A 173 -0.59 -12.39 -2.88
N TRP A 174 0.11 -12.46 -1.75
CA TRP A 174 -0.31 -13.28 -0.62
C TRP A 174 -1.23 -12.44 0.28
N THR A 175 -2.51 -12.75 0.30
CA THR A 175 -3.54 -11.87 0.86
C THR A 175 -4.22 -12.48 2.08
N ASP A 176 -4.28 -11.70 3.17
CA ASP A 176 -5.09 -12.00 4.35
C ASP A 176 -5.80 -10.72 4.85
N LYS A 177 -7.12 -10.73 4.74
CA LYS A 177 -7.99 -9.63 5.18
C LYS A 177 -8.84 -10.00 6.41
N GLY A 178 -8.35 -10.95 7.21
CA GLY A 178 -8.96 -11.39 8.46
C GLY A 178 -9.46 -12.83 8.47
N LEU A 179 -9.76 -13.39 7.31
CA LEU A 179 -10.24 -14.78 7.17
C LEU A 179 -9.13 -15.77 6.80
N GLY A 180 -7.88 -15.32 6.81
CA GLY A 180 -6.74 -16.10 6.38
C GLY A 180 -6.56 -16.11 4.87
N TYR A 181 -5.47 -16.72 4.41
CA TYR A 181 -5.07 -16.76 3.00
C TYR A 181 -6.14 -17.35 2.06
N THR A 182 -6.92 -18.29 2.54
CA THR A 182 -7.94 -18.99 1.72
C THR A 182 -9.25 -18.22 1.58
N VAL A 183 -9.47 -17.19 2.39
CA VAL A 183 -10.73 -16.42 2.53
C VAL A 183 -11.97 -17.31 2.70
N ASP A 184 -11.79 -18.53 3.19
CA ASP A 184 -12.86 -19.49 3.42
C ASP A 184 -13.48 -19.27 4.80
N SER A 185 -14.63 -18.59 4.82
CA SER A 185 -15.38 -18.31 6.06
C SER A 185 -16.00 -19.56 6.71
N THR A 186 -16.02 -20.70 6.00
CA THR A 186 -16.52 -21.97 6.57
C THR A 186 -15.47 -22.68 7.41
N LEU A 187 -14.19 -22.29 7.28
CA LEU A 187 -13.15 -22.81 8.15
C LEU A 187 -13.28 -22.18 9.53
N SER A 188 -13.21 -23.03 10.55
CA SER A 188 -13.12 -22.54 11.92
C SER A 188 -11.85 -21.70 12.11
N PRO A 189 -11.90 -20.65 12.96
CA PRO A 189 -10.81 -19.67 13.09
C PRO A 189 -9.43 -20.29 13.27
N GLU A 190 -9.30 -21.35 14.06
CA GLU A 190 -8.03 -22.04 14.35
C GLU A 190 -7.46 -22.81 13.15
N LYS A 191 -8.23 -23.03 12.09
CA LYS A 191 -7.78 -23.68 10.85
C LYS A 191 -7.38 -22.68 9.77
N ARG A 192 -7.75 -21.42 9.93
CA ARG A 192 -7.40 -20.37 8.97
C ARG A 192 -5.90 -20.18 8.92
N LEU A 193 -5.40 -19.85 7.74
CA LEU A 193 -3.95 -19.73 7.49
C LEU A 193 -3.55 -18.27 7.50
N HIS A 194 -3.07 -17.79 8.65
CA HIS A 194 -2.52 -16.45 8.83
C HIS A 194 -1.00 -16.45 8.53
N PRO A 195 -0.36 -15.31 8.26
CA PRO A 195 1.03 -15.29 7.79
C PRO A 195 2.04 -15.81 8.82
N ASP A 196 1.74 -15.76 10.10
CA ASP A 196 2.58 -16.26 11.21
C ASP A 196 2.34 -17.73 11.59
N ASP A 197 1.48 -18.41 10.87
CA ASP A 197 1.20 -19.84 11.08
C ASP A 197 2.43 -20.69 10.79
N SER A 198 2.72 -21.62 11.69
CA SER A 198 3.91 -22.49 11.58
C SER A 198 3.91 -23.39 10.34
N ARG A 199 2.73 -23.67 9.77
CA ARG A 199 2.62 -24.38 8.49
C ARG A 199 3.29 -23.67 7.33
N LEU A 200 3.53 -22.34 7.46
CA LEU A 200 4.18 -21.50 6.45
C LEU A 200 5.68 -21.31 6.68
N ASP A 201 6.23 -21.72 7.82
CA ASP A 201 7.63 -21.44 8.15
C ASP A 201 8.59 -21.92 7.05
N ALA A 202 8.47 -23.20 6.66
CA ALA A 202 9.32 -23.76 5.61
C ALA A 202 9.14 -23.08 4.24
N PHE A 203 7.95 -22.52 3.98
CA PHE A 203 7.69 -21.78 2.76
C PHE A 203 8.41 -20.42 2.77
N TRP A 204 8.31 -19.66 3.87
CA TRP A 204 9.02 -18.37 4.00
C TRP A 204 10.55 -18.58 3.97
N GLU A 205 11.06 -19.59 4.66
CA GLU A 205 12.49 -19.93 4.64
C GLU A 205 12.96 -20.29 3.22
N LYS A 206 12.15 -21.04 2.47
CA LYS A 206 12.47 -21.37 1.07
C LYS A 206 12.45 -20.14 0.18
N CYS A 207 11.58 -19.16 0.43
CA CYS A 207 11.62 -17.87 -0.28
C CYS A 207 12.96 -17.16 -0.03
N ALA A 208 13.46 -17.15 1.21
CA ALA A 208 14.77 -16.59 1.53
C ALA A 208 15.92 -17.32 0.81
N GLU A 209 15.94 -18.64 0.86
CA GLU A 209 16.94 -19.49 0.20
C GLU A 209 17.01 -19.21 -1.31
N LEU A 210 15.86 -19.13 -1.97
CA LEU A 210 15.74 -18.84 -3.40
C LEU A 210 15.85 -17.35 -3.74
N LYS A 211 15.99 -16.48 -2.74
CA LYS A 211 16.00 -15.02 -2.87
C LYS A 211 14.75 -14.48 -3.60
N LEU A 212 13.61 -15.06 -3.28
CA LEU A 212 12.32 -14.64 -3.79
C LEU A 212 11.66 -13.70 -2.78
N PRO A 213 11.44 -12.41 -3.09
CA PRO A 213 10.65 -11.54 -2.24
C PRO A 213 9.20 -11.99 -2.22
N VAL A 214 8.53 -11.70 -1.11
CA VAL A 214 7.11 -12.00 -0.91
C VAL A 214 6.34 -10.69 -0.88
N SER A 215 5.46 -10.48 -1.85
CA SER A 215 4.48 -9.42 -1.85
C SER A 215 3.26 -9.88 -1.07
N PHE A 216 3.00 -9.24 0.09
CA PHE A 216 1.94 -9.67 0.98
C PHE A 216 0.99 -8.52 1.36
N HIS A 217 -0.29 -8.80 1.25
CA HIS A 217 -1.39 -7.90 1.53
C HIS A 217 -2.05 -8.31 2.85
N ILE A 218 -1.61 -7.71 3.94
CA ILE A 218 -2.15 -7.99 5.27
C ILE A 218 -3.03 -6.83 5.70
N ALA A 219 -4.26 -7.13 6.08
CA ALA A 219 -5.34 -6.19 6.39
C ALA A 219 -5.81 -5.38 5.14
N ASP A 220 -6.58 -4.35 5.39
CA ASP A 220 -7.01 -3.30 4.47
C ASP A 220 -7.00 -1.97 5.22
N HIS A 221 -7.56 -0.90 4.62
CA HIS A 221 -7.71 0.36 5.34
C HIS A 221 -8.54 0.17 6.62
N PRO A 222 -8.14 0.74 7.78
CA PRO A 222 -8.79 0.49 9.07
C PRO A 222 -10.28 0.81 9.10
N SER A 223 -10.74 1.78 8.30
CA SER A 223 -12.18 2.06 8.18
C SER A 223 -13.02 0.89 7.68
N ASN A 224 -12.39 -0.16 7.10
CA ASN A 224 -13.10 -1.37 6.71
C ASN A 224 -13.56 -2.20 7.92
N TRP A 225 -13.02 -1.93 9.12
CA TRP A 225 -13.47 -2.52 10.40
C TRP A 225 -14.45 -1.61 11.16
N SER A 226 -14.81 -0.45 10.59
CA SER A 226 -15.81 0.46 11.19
C SER A 226 -17.21 0.17 10.64
N PRO A 227 -18.28 0.58 11.38
CA PRO A 227 -19.65 0.50 10.89
C PRO A 227 -19.83 1.21 9.54
N LEU A 228 -20.79 0.74 8.75
CA LEU A 228 -21.24 1.41 7.52
C LEU A 228 -22.33 2.44 7.85
N ASP A 229 -21.94 3.52 8.48
CA ASP A 229 -22.82 4.59 8.96
C ASP A 229 -22.39 5.96 8.41
N VAL A 230 -22.92 7.05 9.00
CA VAL A 230 -22.64 8.43 8.58
C VAL A 230 -21.22 8.88 8.82
N TYR A 231 -20.46 8.17 9.64
CA TYR A 231 -19.06 8.46 9.97
C TYR A 231 -18.07 7.68 9.11
N GLN A 232 -18.55 6.81 8.22
CA GLN A 232 -17.68 5.99 7.37
C GLN A 232 -16.84 6.87 6.43
N GLU A 233 -15.53 6.88 6.61
CA GLU A 233 -14.60 7.67 5.78
C GLU A 233 -14.56 7.20 4.33
N ARG A 234 -14.71 5.89 4.10
CA ARG A 234 -14.64 5.32 2.75
C ARG A 234 -15.94 5.55 2.01
N THR A 235 -15.82 5.82 0.74
CA THR A 235 -16.97 6.02 -0.13
C THR A 235 -17.82 4.76 -0.29
N PRO A 236 -19.06 4.87 -0.78
CA PRO A 236 -19.92 3.71 -1.03
C PRO A 236 -19.28 2.58 -1.84
N ASP A 237 -18.25 2.88 -2.66
CA ASP A 237 -17.52 1.90 -3.47
C ASP A 237 -16.84 0.81 -2.63
N TYR A 238 -16.49 1.14 -1.38
CA TYR A 238 -15.78 0.22 -0.49
C TYR A 238 -16.67 -0.54 0.48
N GLN A 239 -17.99 -0.37 0.42
CA GLN A 239 -18.91 -1.10 1.30
C GLN A 239 -18.77 -2.64 1.16
N HIS A 240 -18.39 -3.13 -0.01
CA HIS A 240 -18.19 -4.56 -0.26
C HIS A 240 -16.96 -5.15 0.43
N PHE A 241 -15.99 -4.32 0.77
CA PHE A 241 -14.75 -4.73 1.45
C PHE A 241 -14.82 -4.61 2.97
N ASN A 242 -15.94 -4.12 3.50
CA ASN A 242 -16.13 -3.93 4.92
C ASN A 242 -16.02 -5.25 5.69
N GLN A 243 -15.30 -5.23 6.81
CA GLN A 243 -15.04 -6.37 7.68
C GLN A 243 -15.78 -6.26 9.03
N TYR A 244 -16.48 -5.15 9.27
CA TYR A 244 -17.22 -4.93 10.49
C TYR A 244 -18.23 -6.05 10.76
N ASN A 245 -18.22 -6.59 11.96
CA ASN A 245 -19.04 -7.73 12.38
C ASN A 245 -18.85 -9.04 11.59
N LYS A 246 -17.76 -9.18 10.82
CA LYS A 246 -17.39 -10.47 10.25
C LYS A 246 -16.57 -11.30 11.25
N ASP A 247 -16.69 -12.62 11.14
CA ASP A 247 -15.90 -13.56 11.93
C ASP A 247 -14.48 -13.68 11.39
N GLY A 248 -13.67 -12.64 11.61
CA GLY A 248 -12.29 -12.54 11.18
C GLY A 248 -11.45 -11.84 12.24
N LEU A 249 -10.13 -11.82 12.03
CA LEU A 249 -9.24 -11.05 12.88
C LEU A 249 -9.53 -9.56 12.75
N SER A 250 -9.41 -8.84 13.87
CA SER A 250 -9.41 -7.38 13.89
C SER A 250 -8.22 -6.82 13.08
N TYR A 251 -8.28 -5.54 12.77
CA TYR A 251 -7.18 -4.85 12.08
C TYR A 251 -5.85 -4.96 12.85
N GLU A 252 -5.88 -4.74 14.17
CA GLU A 252 -4.69 -4.79 15.03
C GLU A 252 -4.13 -6.21 15.16
N GLU A 253 -4.99 -7.21 15.24
CA GLU A 253 -4.57 -8.61 15.27
C GLU A 253 -3.88 -9.00 13.96
N LEU A 254 -4.42 -8.59 12.81
CA LEU A 254 -3.78 -8.80 11.51
C LEU A 254 -2.40 -8.15 11.42
N LEU A 255 -2.26 -6.90 11.85
CA LEU A 255 -0.96 -6.24 11.89
C LEU A 255 0.01 -6.99 12.81
N SER A 256 -0.51 -7.58 13.90
CA SER A 256 0.31 -8.38 14.81
C SER A 256 0.77 -9.70 14.18
N THR A 257 -0.04 -10.37 13.36
CA THR A 257 0.39 -11.57 12.61
C THR A 257 1.52 -11.23 11.65
N ARG A 258 1.40 -10.11 10.91
CA ARG A 258 2.46 -9.58 10.05
C ARG A 258 3.77 -9.37 10.83
N ASP A 259 3.68 -8.70 11.95
CA ASP A 259 4.85 -8.35 12.75
C ASP A 259 5.55 -9.58 13.32
N ARG A 260 4.80 -10.61 13.74
CA ARG A 260 5.36 -11.90 14.16
C ARG A 260 6.05 -12.62 13.00
N THR A 261 5.47 -12.60 11.81
CA THR A 261 6.08 -13.16 10.59
C THR A 261 7.40 -12.50 10.26
N LEU A 262 7.44 -11.16 10.22
CA LEU A 262 8.65 -10.38 9.94
C LEU A 262 9.78 -10.70 10.94
N LYS A 263 9.42 -10.79 12.22
CA LYS A 263 10.37 -11.12 13.29
C LYS A 263 10.91 -12.55 13.18
N LYS A 264 10.05 -13.50 12.86
CA LYS A 264 10.38 -14.94 12.78
C LYS A 264 11.23 -15.28 11.57
N HIS A 265 11.04 -14.56 10.45
CA HIS A 265 11.70 -14.84 9.17
C HIS A 265 12.56 -13.64 8.69
N PRO A 266 13.63 -13.28 9.43
CA PRO A 266 14.41 -12.07 9.16
C PRO A 266 15.21 -12.13 7.84
N ASN A 267 15.41 -13.32 7.27
CA ASN A 267 16.14 -13.51 6.01
C ASN A 267 15.23 -13.44 4.78
N THR A 268 13.91 -13.48 4.97
CA THR A 268 12.93 -13.35 3.90
C THR A 268 12.61 -11.88 3.68
N ILE A 269 12.71 -11.41 2.43
CA ILE A 269 12.30 -10.05 2.07
C ILE A 269 10.80 -10.03 1.85
N PHE A 270 10.12 -9.17 2.59
CA PHE A 270 8.69 -8.93 2.44
C PHE A 270 8.45 -7.54 1.84
N ILE A 271 7.55 -7.47 0.87
CA ILE A 271 7.02 -6.23 0.30
C ILE A 271 5.58 -6.11 0.80
N ALA A 272 5.34 -5.23 1.75
CA ALA A 272 3.97 -5.02 2.21
C ALA A 272 3.24 -4.12 1.23
N CYS A 273 2.19 -4.66 0.64
CA CYS A 273 1.32 -3.96 -0.30
C CYS A 273 0.65 -2.76 0.37
N HIS A 274 0.41 -1.71 -0.43
CA HIS A 274 -0.46 -0.61 -0.02
C HIS A 274 0.02 0.14 1.23
N LEU A 275 1.33 0.47 1.31
CA LEU A 275 1.92 1.06 2.51
C LEU A 275 1.62 0.23 3.77
N ALA A 276 1.68 -1.12 3.63
CA ALA A 276 1.35 -2.08 4.69
C ALA A 276 -0.05 -1.88 5.29
N ASN A 277 -0.98 -1.27 4.54
CA ASN A 277 -2.31 -0.84 4.98
C ASN A 277 -2.30 0.07 6.23
N GLN A 278 -1.21 0.83 6.40
CA GLN A 278 -1.00 1.83 7.46
C GLN A 278 -0.66 3.22 6.90
N GLY A 279 -1.00 3.50 5.63
CA GLY A 279 -0.77 4.81 5.02
C GLY A 279 -1.49 5.97 5.72
N ASN A 280 -2.55 5.67 6.46
CA ASN A 280 -3.27 6.59 7.33
C ASN A 280 -2.50 6.97 8.61
N ASP A 281 -1.50 6.16 9.04
CA ASP A 281 -0.63 6.44 10.20
C ASP A 281 0.84 6.22 9.84
N LEU A 282 1.41 7.17 9.11
CA LEU A 282 2.80 7.12 8.66
C LEU A 282 3.83 7.11 9.81
N LYS A 283 3.45 7.60 11.01
CA LYS A 283 4.31 7.54 12.19
C LYS A 283 4.46 6.11 12.67
N SER A 284 3.37 5.42 12.89
CA SER A 284 3.39 3.99 13.29
C SER A 284 4.02 3.12 12.22
N LEU A 285 3.74 3.37 10.94
CA LEU A 285 4.39 2.67 9.83
C LEU A 285 5.91 2.87 9.82
N GLY A 286 6.38 4.07 10.12
CA GLY A 286 7.82 4.37 10.27
C GLY A 286 8.48 3.53 11.37
N ASN A 287 7.82 3.39 12.53
CA ASN A 287 8.32 2.55 13.62
C ASN A 287 8.43 1.06 13.22
N VAL A 288 7.50 0.58 12.38
CA VAL A 288 7.56 -0.79 11.83
C VAL A 288 8.76 -0.96 10.90
N LEU A 289 9.01 0.00 10.01
CA LEU A 289 10.18 -0.03 9.12
C LEU A 289 11.51 0.05 9.88
N ASP A 290 11.57 0.86 10.94
CA ASP A 290 12.77 0.98 11.79
C ASP A 290 13.04 -0.35 12.55
N LYS A 291 11.99 -1.10 12.88
CA LYS A 291 12.08 -2.37 13.62
C LYS A 291 12.43 -3.58 12.73
N TYR A 292 11.92 -3.62 11.50
CA TYR A 292 12.02 -4.79 10.62
C TYR A 292 12.82 -4.47 9.34
N PRO A 293 14.13 -4.75 9.30
CA PRO A 293 14.99 -4.46 8.15
C PRO A 293 14.65 -5.25 6.88
N ASN A 294 13.93 -6.35 7.00
CA ASN A 294 13.47 -7.21 5.91
C ASN A 294 12.13 -6.78 5.30
N LEU A 295 11.50 -5.70 5.79
CA LEU A 295 10.27 -5.16 5.27
C LEU A 295 10.55 -4.04 4.26
N TYR A 296 9.95 -4.12 3.10
CA TYR A 296 9.79 -3.07 2.09
C TYR A 296 8.30 -2.73 1.94
N LEU A 297 8.00 -1.59 1.36
CA LEU A 297 6.63 -1.16 1.10
C LEU A 297 6.44 -0.92 -0.40
N ASP A 298 5.26 -1.14 -0.92
CA ASP A 298 4.83 -0.48 -2.15
C ASP A 298 3.74 0.57 -1.83
N ILE A 299 3.58 1.54 -2.75
CA ILE A 299 2.59 2.61 -2.61
C ILE A 299 1.27 2.32 -3.33
N SER A 300 1.13 1.11 -3.87
CA SER A 300 0.03 0.75 -4.75
C SER A 300 -1.34 1.07 -4.12
N ALA A 301 -2.25 1.57 -4.95
CA ALA A 301 -3.60 1.98 -4.57
C ALA A 301 -3.70 2.89 -3.32
N ARG A 302 -2.61 3.58 -2.94
CA ARG A 302 -2.58 4.52 -1.79
C ARG A 302 -2.31 5.97 -2.21
N ASP A 303 -2.55 6.28 -3.48
CA ASP A 303 -2.59 7.64 -4.02
C ASP A 303 -3.42 8.60 -3.15
N TYR A 304 -4.58 8.15 -2.69
CA TYR A 304 -5.47 8.94 -1.87
C TYR A 304 -4.98 9.15 -0.43
N GLU A 305 -4.17 8.28 0.13
CA GLU A 305 -3.60 8.47 1.47
C GLU A 305 -2.43 9.45 1.41
N VAL A 306 -1.45 9.19 0.55
CA VAL A 306 -0.30 10.09 0.40
C VAL A 306 -0.69 11.46 -0.16
N GLY A 307 -1.66 11.50 -1.09
CA GLY A 307 -2.13 12.74 -1.70
C GLY A 307 -2.96 13.62 -0.76
N ARG A 308 -3.63 13.06 0.24
CA ARG A 308 -4.37 13.82 1.26
C ARG A 308 -3.48 14.40 2.35
N THR A 309 -2.31 13.80 2.57
CA THR A 309 -1.37 14.21 3.62
C THR A 309 0.01 14.55 3.03
N PRO A 310 0.11 15.47 2.03
CA PRO A 310 1.31 15.62 1.20
C PRO A 310 2.56 15.97 2.00
N ARG A 311 2.45 16.79 3.03
CA ARG A 311 3.60 17.17 3.87
C ARG A 311 4.13 16.02 4.72
N ALA A 312 3.24 15.21 5.29
CA ALA A 312 3.61 14.02 6.05
C ALA A 312 4.16 12.93 5.12
N ALA A 313 3.50 12.71 3.99
CA ALA A 313 3.93 11.77 2.97
C ALA A 313 5.30 12.12 2.40
N LEU A 314 5.56 13.39 2.04
CA LEU A 314 6.87 13.86 1.58
C LEU A 314 7.99 13.55 2.59
N LYS A 315 7.76 13.86 3.87
CA LYS A 315 8.73 13.58 4.94
C LYS A 315 8.98 12.09 5.09
N PHE A 316 7.92 11.28 5.09
CA PHE A 316 7.98 9.83 5.22
C PHE A 316 8.72 9.19 4.05
N LEU A 317 8.32 9.48 2.82
CA LEU A 317 8.91 8.93 1.60
C LEU A 317 10.37 9.37 1.42
N THR A 318 10.74 10.57 1.88
CA THR A 318 12.13 11.02 1.88
C THR A 318 12.96 10.24 2.89
N LYS A 319 12.48 10.09 4.14
CA LYS A 319 13.19 9.34 5.20
C LYS A 319 13.39 7.88 4.83
N TYR A 320 12.38 7.25 4.28
CA TYR A 320 12.39 5.81 3.95
C TYR A 320 12.52 5.54 2.44
N SER A 321 13.11 6.48 1.70
CA SER A 321 13.25 6.37 0.24
C SER A 321 13.92 5.09 -0.24
N ASN A 322 14.80 4.48 0.57
CA ASN A 322 15.49 3.23 0.28
C ASN A 322 14.67 1.94 0.62
N ARG A 323 13.44 2.10 1.09
CA ARG A 323 12.56 1.01 1.55
C ARG A 323 11.18 1.01 0.88
N VAL A 324 10.89 2.03 0.08
CA VAL A 324 9.61 2.17 -0.62
C VAL A 324 9.79 1.94 -2.11
N LEU A 325 8.84 1.23 -2.71
CA LEU A 325 8.81 0.85 -4.12
C LEU A 325 7.60 1.50 -4.80
N PHE A 326 7.72 1.79 -6.07
CA PHE A 326 6.60 2.19 -6.91
C PHE A 326 5.80 0.96 -7.32
N GLY A 327 4.51 0.98 -7.09
CA GLY A 327 3.52 0.00 -7.53
C GLY A 327 2.17 0.66 -7.71
N THR A 328 1.32 0.14 -8.57
CA THR A 328 0.02 0.77 -8.89
C THR A 328 -1.19 0.01 -8.37
N ASP A 329 -1.26 -1.30 -8.55
CA ASP A 329 -2.45 -2.13 -8.29
C ASP A 329 -3.71 -1.60 -9.02
N MET A 330 -3.47 -1.01 -10.18
CA MET A 330 -4.55 -0.37 -10.93
C MET A 330 -4.59 -0.81 -12.36
N GLY A 331 -4.96 -1.08 -13.19
CA GLY A 331 -4.97 -1.46 -14.61
C GLY A 331 -3.68 -1.12 -15.37
N ARG A 332 -3.82 -0.93 -16.66
CA ARG A 332 -2.71 -0.69 -17.60
C ARG A 332 -2.88 0.60 -18.42
N GLU A 333 -3.80 1.45 -18.02
CA GLU A 333 -4.19 2.64 -18.77
C GLU A 333 -3.13 3.74 -18.64
N LYS A 334 -2.87 4.42 -19.76
CA LYS A 334 -1.93 5.53 -19.81
C LYS A 334 -2.27 6.64 -18.80
N SER A 335 -3.54 7.00 -18.69
CA SER A 335 -4.01 8.07 -17.80
C SER A 335 -3.79 7.74 -16.32
N MET A 336 -3.88 6.47 -15.95
CA MET A 336 -3.61 6.01 -14.59
C MET A 336 -2.15 6.27 -14.22
N TYR A 337 -1.19 5.88 -15.07
CA TYR A 337 0.23 6.15 -14.82
C TYR A 337 0.53 7.65 -14.78
N GLN A 338 -0.07 8.44 -15.68
CA GLN A 338 0.12 9.89 -15.70
C GLN A 338 -0.43 10.57 -14.44
N ALA A 339 -1.51 10.05 -13.85
CA ALA A 339 -2.01 10.51 -12.56
C ALA A 339 -1.00 10.25 -11.42
N TRP A 340 -0.35 9.07 -11.42
CA TRP A 340 0.72 8.75 -10.48
C TRP A 340 1.94 9.66 -10.66
N TRP A 341 2.37 9.89 -11.90
CA TRP A 341 3.51 10.79 -12.16
C TRP A 341 3.22 12.21 -11.69
N ARG A 342 2.04 12.72 -11.99
CA ARG A 342 1.61 14.03 -11.51
C ARG A 342 1.59 14.10 -9.99
N LEU A 343 1.06 13.09 -9.31
CA LEU A 343 1.01 13.04 -7.85
C LEU A 343 2.41 13.05 -7.21
N LEU A 344 3.35 12.29 -7.77
CA LEU A 344 4.69 12.11 -7.19
C LEU A 344 5.67 13.21 -7.58
N GLU A 345 5.57 13.75 -8.81
CA GLU A 345 6.56 14.62 -9.42
C GLU A 345 6.17 16.11 -9.45
N SER A 346 4.89 16.46 -9.25
CA SER A 346 4.45 17.86 -9.20
C SER A 346 4.09 18.32 -7.79
N GLU A 347 3.95 19.62 -7.61
CA GLU A 347 3.43 20.27 -6.40
C GLU A 347 2.00 20.77 -6.61
N ASP A 348 1.28 20.23 -7.59
CA ASP A 348 -0.08 20.63 -7.92
C ASP A 348 -1.02 20.46 -6.73
N GLU A 349 -1.93 21.42 -6.58
CA GLU A 349 -2.90 21.43 -5.50
C GLU A 349 -4.30 21.08 -5.98
N PHE A 350 -5.13 20.60 -5.07
CA PHE A 350 -6.56 20.41 -5.27
C PHE A 350 -6.92 19.47 -6.43
N MET A 351 -6.07 18.49 -6.72
CA MET A 351 -6.28 17.52 -7.79
C MET A 351 -7.51 16.64 -7.55
N VAL A 352 -8.23 16.35 -8.61
CA VAL A 352 -9.30 15.34 -8.58
C VAL A 352 -8.67 13.94 -8.58
N GLY A 353 -9.00 13.15 -7.59
CA GLY A 353 -8.60 11.75 -7.49
C GLY A 353 -9.78 10.80 -7.74
N ARG A 354 -9.54 9.52 -7.50
CA ARG A 354 -10.54 8.44 -7.65
C ARG A 354 -11.49 8.29 -6.45
N ILE A 355 -11.28 9.07 -5.40
CA ILE A 355 -12.16 9.14 -4.24
C ILE A 355 -12.67 10.56 -4.02
N TRP A 356 -13.56 10.77 -3.05
CA TRP A 356 -14.19 12.06 -2.76
C TRP A 356 -13.22 13.18 -2.39
N TRP A 357 -12.10 12.85 -1.74
CA TRP A 357 -11.15 13.81 -1.22
C TRP A 357 -10.22 14.31 -2.31
N ARG A 358 -9.77 15.55 -2.18
CA ARG A 358 -8.78 16.13 -3.08
C ARG A 358 -7.39 15.64 -2.74
N TYR A 359 -6.54 15.55 -3.76
CA TYR A 359 -5.13 15.18 -3.64
C TYR A 359 -4.26 16.40 -3.86
N TYR A 360 -3.03 16.31 -3.37
CA TYR A 360 -2.01 17.32 -3.49
C TYR A 360 -0.71 16.64 -3.91
N GLY A 361 -0.01 17.22 -4.88
CA GLY A 361 1.25 16.72 -5.38
C GLY A 361 2.32 16.72 -4.29
N LEU A 362 3.24 15.77 -4.38
CA LEU A 362 4.27 15.55 -3.37
C LEU A 362 5.58 16.26 -3.70
N GLY A 363 5.84 16.64 -4.96
CA GLY A 363 7.08 17.28 -5.39
C GLY A 363 8.32 16.50 -4.97
N LEU A 364 8.31 15.17 -5.10
CA LEU A 364 9.41 14.33 -4.63
C LEU A 364 10.72 14.70 -5.35
N SER A 365 11.80 14.81 -4.58
CA SER A 365 13.13 15.10 -5.13
C SER A 365 13.64 13.97 -6.06
N ALA A 366 14.51 14.33 -7.01
CA ALA A 366 15.05 13.39 -7.98
C ALA A 366 15.64 12.11 -7.34
N PRO A 367 16.45 12.18 -6.25
CA PRO A 367 16.98 10.97 -5.62
C PRO A 367 15.88 10.06 -5.02
N VAL A 368 14.83 10.64 -4.45
CA VAL A 368 13.69 9.88 -3.88
C VAL A 368 12.92 9.16 -5.00
N LEU A 369 12.61 9.88 -6.09
CA LEU A 369 11.95 9.30 -7.26
C LEU A 369 12.78 8.15 -7.86
N GLU A 370 14.09 8.35 -8.04
CA GLU A 370 14.96 7.32 -8.59
C GLU A 370 15.01 6.07 -7.72
N ALA A 371 15.09 6.25 -6.39
CA ALA A 371 15.07 5.15 -5.43
C ALA A 371 13.77 4.35 -5.54
N MET A 372 12.62 5.04 -5.48
CA MET A 372 11.30 4.42 -5.52
C MET A 372 10.98 3.77 -6.87
N TYR A 373 11.29 4.46 -7.98
CA TYR A 373 10.92 3.98 -9.32
C TYR A 373 11.75 2.79 -9.78
N ARG A 374 13.02 2.68 -9.38
CA ARG A 374 13.88 1.62 -9.93
C ARG A 374 14.92 1.03 -8.99
N THR A 375 15.63 1.86 -8.20
CA THR A 375 16.84 1.38 -7.50
C THR A 375 16.50 0.32 -6.47
N ASN A 376 15.46 0.55 -5.66
CA ASN A 376 15.02 -0.40 -4.64
C ASN A 376 14.51 -1.70 -5.26
N ALA A 377 13.65 -1.61 -6.28
CA ALA A 377 13.15 -2.79 -6.99
C ALA A 377 14.29 -3.62 -7.59
N ARG A 378 15.25 -2.99 -8.26
CA ARG A 378 16.42 -3.68 -8.81
C ARG A 378 17.24 -4.42 -7.75
N LYS A 379 17.37 -3.82 -6.57
CA LYS A 379 18.10 -4.41 -5.44
C LYS A 379 17.42 -5.68 -4.95
N ILE A 380 16.12 -5.61 -4.65
CA ILE A 380 15.42 -6.73 -3.98
C ILE A 380 14.94 -7.82 -4.95
N LEU A 381 14.68 -7.48 -6.19
CA LEU A 381 14.27 -8.43 -7.24
C LEU A 381 15.44 -9.18 -7.88
N ASN A 382 16.66 -9.00 -7.38
CA ASN A 382 17.88 -9.56 -7.97
C ASN A 382 17.97 -9.31 -9.48
N TRP A 383 17.67 -8.06 -9.87
CA TRP A 383 17.67 -7.67 -11.26
C TRP A 383 19.07 -7.77 -11.84
N LYS A 384 19.44 -8.92 -12.34
CA LYS A 384 20.52 -9.03 -13.32
C LYS A 384 19.89 -8.61 -14.66
N LYS A 385 20.56 -7.72 -15.41
CA LYS A 385 20.14 -7.41 -16.78
C LYS A 385 19.76 -8.71 -17.46
N LEU A 386 18.44 -8.87 -17.65
CA LEU A 386 17.90 -9.96 -18.47
C LEU A 386 18.26 -9.67 -19.92
#